data_87c875dbdc855db24028e16cc9ae567f
#
_entry.id   87c875dbdc855db24028e16cc9ae567f
#
_cell.length_a   1.000
_cell.length_b   1.000
_cell.length_c   1.000
_cell.angle_alpha   90.00
_cell.angle_beta   90.00
_cell.angle_gamma   90.00
#
_symmetry.space_group_name_H-M   'P 1'
#
loop_
_entity.id
_entity.type
_entity.pdbx_description
1 polymer ?
#
loop_
_entity_poly.entity_id
_entity_poly.type
_entity_poly.pdbx_seq_one_letter_code
_entity_poly.pdbx_strand_id
1 'polypeptide(L)'
;AYRFIRNPNVSAEAIRKAGAMQTVKLAQEFPELLAIEDTTSLSYRHQVAEELGKLGAIGDKSRGWWVHSVLLLEATTFRTVGLLHQEWWMRPDDPADADEKESGKWLAAAATSRLRMGSMMSNVIAVCDREADIHAYLQDKLTHKERFVVRSKHPRKDTGSGLYLYDHLKNQPELGGYQI
;
A
#
# COMPACT_ATOMS: atom_id res chain seq x y z
N ALA A 1 -24.62 -15.94 -7.79
CA ALA A 1 -23.79 -15.28 -6.77
C ALA A 1 -23.97 -15.94 -5.38
N TYR A 2 -25.19 -16.07 -4.85
CA TYR A 2 -25.47 -16.54 -3.49
C TYR A 2 -24.93 -17.95 -3.16
N ARG A 3 -25.10 -18.93 -4.07
CA ARG A 3 -24.55 -20.29 -3.91
C ARG A 3 -23.02 -20.31 -3.92
N PHE A 4 -22.39 -19.42 -4.65
CA PHE A 4 -20.94 -19.31 -4.72
C PHE A 4 -20.38 -18.80 -3.39
N ILE A 5 -20.95 -17.71 -2.85
CA ILE A 5 -20.49 -17.09 -1.61
C ILE A 5 -20.65 -18.02 -0.40
N ARG A 6 -21.73 -18.85 -0.39
CA ARG A 6 -22.00 -19.81 0.69
C ARG A 6 -21.35 -21.18 0.51
N ASN A 7 -20.61 -21.40 -0.57
CA ASN A 7 -19.95 -22.67 -0.81
C ASN A 7 -18.71 -22.80 0.08
N PRO A 8 -18.67 -23.76 0.99
CA PRO A 8 -17.52 -23.96 1.90
C PRO A 8 -16.23 -24.33 1.16
N ASN A 9 -16.32 -24.77 -0.08
CA ASN A 9 -15.15 -25.06 -0.93
C ASN A 9 -14.60 -23.83 -1.65
N VAL A 10 -15.22 -22.66 -1.50
CA VAL A 10 -14.76 -21.41 -2.09
C VAL A 10 -14.05 -20.58 -1.01
N SER A 11 -12.75 -20.49 -1.12
CA SER A 11 -11.92 -19.69 -0.22
C SER A 11 -11.66 -18.29 -0.79
N ALA A 12 -11.97 -17.25 -0.03
CA ALA A 12 -11.64 -15.87 -0.38
C ALA A 12 -10.13 -15.67 -0.57
N GLU A 13 -9.32 -16.37 0.24
CA GLU A 13 -7.87 -16.35 0.12
C GLU A 13 -7.41 -17.00 -1.20
N ALA A 14 -7.98 -18.14 -1.59
CA ALA A 14 -7.64 -18.78 -2.86
C ALA A 14 -7.97 -17.87 -4.05
N ILE A 15 -9.09 -17.15 -4.00
CA ILE A 15 -9.47 -16.18 -5.03
C ILE A 15 -8.46 -15.03 -5.10
N ARG A 16 -8.09 -14.44 -3.95
CA ARG A 16 -7.09 -13.38 -3.89
C ARG A 16 -5.73 -13.84 -4.41
N LYS A 17 -5.31 -15.06 -4.02
CA LYS A 17 -4.05 -15.65 -4.48
C LYS A 17 -4.07 -15.86 -6.00
N ALA A 18 -5.13 -16.42 -6.55
CA ALA A 18 -5.29 -16.62 -7.99
C ALA A 18 -5.28 -15.28 -8.75
N GLY A 19 -5.98 -14.27 -8.25
CA GLY A 19 -5.98 -12.92 -8.81
C GLY A 19 -4.57 -12.31 -8.83
N ALA A 20 -3.85 -12.37 -7.72
CA ALA A 20 -2.48 -11.87 -7.63
C ALA A 20 -1.52 -12.63 -8.58
N MET A 21 -1.65 -13.95 -8.69
CA MET A 21 -0.85 -14.74 -9.66
C MET A 21 -1.12 -14.33 -11.11
N GLN A 22 -2.39 -14.06 -11.45
CA GLN A 22 -2.74 -13.54 -12.77
C GLN A 22 -2.15 -12.15 -13.00
N THR A 23 -2.19 -11.28 -12.00
CA THR A 23 -1.53 -9.96 -12.06
C THR A 23 -0.04 -10.09 -12.34
N VAL A 24 0.66 -10.97 -11.62
CA VAL A 24 2.10 -11.23 -11.83
C VAL A 24 2.37 -11.75 -13.25
N LYS A 25 1.51 -12.63 -13.76
CA LYS A 25 1.64 -13.14 -15.13
C LYS A 25 1.50 -12.03 -16.17
N LEU A 26 0.51 -11.16 -16.03
CA LEU A 26 0.30 -10.01 -16.91
C LEU A 26 1.44 -8.98 -16.79
N ALA A 27 1.98 -8.80 -15.59
CA ALA A 27 3.10 -7.88 -15.34
C ALA A 27 4.35 -8.20 -16.17
N GLN A 28 4.54 -9.46 -16.58
CA GLN A 28 5.67 -9.89 -17.43
C GLN A 28 5.69 -9.23 -18.81
N GLU A 29 4.55 -8.71 -19.27
CA GLU A 29 4.42 -8.07 -20.57
C GLU A 29 4.98 -6.64 -20.58
N PHE A 30 5.30 -6.07 -19.39
CA PHE A 30 5.66 -4.66 -19.26
C PHE A 30 7.08 -4.47 -18.71
N PRO A 31 7.87 -3.58 -19.34
CA PRO A 31 9.24 -3.30 -18.89
C PRO A 31 9.28 -2.47 -17.61
N GLU A 32 8.23 -1.69 -17.33
CA GLU A 32 8.15 -0.83 -16.17
C GLU A 32 6.72 -0.74 -15.61
N LEU A 33 6.61 -0.80 -14.29
CA LEU A 33 5.36 -0.87 -13.55
C LEU A 33 5.36 0.13 -12.40
N LEU A 34 4.19 0.71 -12.15
CA LEU A 34 3.92 1.47 -10.92
C LEU A 34 3.11 0.60 -9.97
N ALA A 35 3.58 0.46 -8.74
CA ALA A 35 2.84 -0.15 -7.65
C ALA A 35 2.23 0.96 -6.79
N ILE A 36 0.97 1.25 -7.01
CA ILE A 36 0.24 2.26 -6.23
C ILE A 36 -0.20 1.60 -4.93
N GLU A 37 0.33 2.11 -3.82
CA GLU A 37 0.04 1.60 -2.48
C GLU A 37 -0.78 2.62 -1.70
N ASP A 38 -1.94 2.19 -1.20
CA ASP A 38 -2.82 3.06 -0.41
C ASP A 38 -3.69 2.26 0.56
N THR A 39 -4.16 2.96 1.60
CA THR A 39 -5.10 2.42 2.59
C THR A 39 -6.42 3.15 2.50
N THR A 40 -7.49 2.40 2.30
CA THR A 40 -8.86 2.95 2.28
C THR A 40 -9.74 2.29 3.34
N SER A 41 -10.87 2.90 3.63
CA SER A 41 -11.89 2.34 4.52
C SER A 41 -13.17 2.04 3.76
N LEU A 42 -13.79 0.91 4.09
CA LEU A 42 -15.11 0.52 3.59
C LEU A 42 -16.12 0.66 4.72
N SER A 43 -16.94 1.69 4.66
CA SER A 43 -17.95 2.00 5.67
C SER A 43 -19.28 1.33 5.36
N TYR A 44 -19.91 0.77 6.39
CA TYR A 44 -21.22 0.12 6.32
C TYR A 44 -22.21 0.80 7.26
N ARG A 45 -23.49 0.87 6.87
CA ARG A 45 -24.54 1.59 7.62
C ARG A 45 -25.72 0.73 8.09
N HIS A 46 -25.73 -0.56 7.75
CA HIS A 46 -26.82 -1.49 8.10
C HIS A 46 -26.48 -2.31 9.35
N GLN A 47 -27.37 -3.18 9.77
CA GLN A 47 -27.19 -4.05 10.95
C GLN A 47 -25.85 -4.82 10.96
N VAL A 48 -25.36 -5.20 9.78
CA VAL A 48 -24.03 -5.79 9.61
C VAL A 48 -22.90 -4.91 10.17
N ALA A 49 -23.09 -3.60 10.24
CA ALA A 49 -22.08 -2.68 10.76
C ALA A 49 -21.78 -2.93 12.26
N GLU A 50 -22.72 -3.45 13.02
CA GLU A 50 -22.52 -3.75 14.45
C GLU A 50 -21.46 -4.84 14.69
N GLU A 51 -21.26 -5.73 13.72
CA GLU A 51 -20.25 -6.79 13.76
C GLU A 51 -18.87 -6.33 13.25
N LEU A 52 -18.75 -5.11 12.76
CA LEU A 52 -17.54 -4.57 12.14
C LEU A 52 -16.77 -3.64 13.08
N GLY A 53 -15.47 -3.46 12.79
CA GLY A 53 -14.58 -2.60 13.57
C GLY A 53 -14.82 -1.11 13.35
N LYS A 54 -14.31 -0.28 14.26
CA LYS A 54 -14.36 1.19 14.16
C LYS A 54 -13.48 1.71 13.02
N LEU A 55 -13.96 2.71 12.29
CA LEU A 55 -13.22 3.37 11.22
C LEU A 55 -12.65 4.73 11.64
N GLY A 56 -13.36 5.46 12.47
CA GLY A 56 -13.02 6.82 12.87
C GLY A 56 -12.32 6.95 14.21
N ALA A 57 -12.06 8.20 14.60
CA ALA A 57 -11.54 8.57 15.90
C ALA A 57 -12.58 8.34 17.02
N ILE A 58 -12.17 8.56 18.27
CA ILE A 58 -13.04 8.47 19.44
C ILE A 58 -14.28 9.35 19.21
N GLY A 59 -15.48 8.75 19.31
CA GLY A 59 -16.77 9.41 19.08
C GLY A 59 -17.36 9.24 17.68
N ASP A 60 -16.60 8.80 16.70
CA ASP A 60 -17.13 8.41 15.39
C ASP A 60 -17.80 7.02 15.48
N LYS A 61 -19.03 6.96 14.98
CA LYS A 61 -19.86 5.74 14.96
C LYS A 61 -19.70 4.93 13.66
N SER A 62 -18.88 5.38 12.73
CA SER A 62 -18.66 4.66 11.47
C SER A 62 -17.90 3.35 11.72
N ARG A 63 -18.41 2.26 11.14
CA ARG A 63 -17.86 0.92 11.27
C ARG A 63 -17.64 0.29 9.89
N GLY A 64 -16.63 -0.58 9.83
CA GLY A 64 -16.29 -1.19 8.55
C GLY A 64 -14.95 -1.92 8.57
N TRP A 65 -14.38 -2.02 7.39
CA TRP A 65 -13.07 -2.60 7.13
C TRP A 65 -12.07 -1.54 6.73
N TRP A 66 -10.84 -1.71 7.16
CA TRP A 66 -9.67 -1.10 6.57
C TRP A 66 -9.09 -2.03 5.52
N VAL A 67 -8.65 -1.46 4.41
CA VAL A 67 -8.11 -2.21 3.28
C VAL A 67 -6.85 -1.52 2.80
N HIS A 68 -5.72 -2.22 2.87
CA HIS A 68 -4.47 -1.78 2.26
C HIS A 68 -4.28 -2.53 0.95
N SER A 69 -4.03 -1.81 -0.13
CA SER A 69 -3.95 -2.39 -1.47
C SER A 69 -2.67 -1.98 -2.18
N VAL A 70 -2.13 -2.89 -2.98
CA VAL A 70 -1.07 -2.64 -3.95
C VAL A 70 -1.63 -2.92 -5.34
N LEU A 71 -1.86 -1.87 -6.11
CA LEU A 71 -2.37 -1.92 -7.48
C LEU A 71 -1.24 -1.71 -8.47
N LEU A 72 -1.02 -2.66 -9.38
CA LEU A 72 -0.07 -2.49 -10.47
C LEU A 72 -0.69 -1.78 -11.67
N LEU A 73 0.02 -0.77 -12.15
CA LEU A 73 -0.24 -0.08 -13.41
C LEU A 73 0.97 -0.22 -14.35
N GLU A 74 0.73 -0.25 -15.63
CA GLU A 74 1.76 -0.04 -16.64
C GLU A 74 2.21 1.44 -16.59
N ALA A 75 3.53 1.70 -16.58
CA ALA A 75 4.06 3.01 -16.20
C ALA A 75 3.86 4.12 -17.25
N THR A 76 3.66 3.77 -18.53
CA THR A 76 3.53 4.74 -19.62
C THR A 76 2.08 5.17 -19.84
N THR A 77 1.18 4.19 -19.90
CA THR A 77 -0.25 4.43 -20.24
C THR A 77 -1.14 4.49 -19.01
N PHE A 78 -0.60 4.14 -17.84
CA PHE A 78 -1.33 3.97 -16.57
C PHE A 78 -2.45 2.94 -16.64
N ARG A 79 -2.37 2.01 -17.61
CA ARG A 79 -3.31 0.91 -17.72
C ARG A 79 -3.20 0.00 -16.50
N THR A 80 -4.32 -0.30 -15.88
CA THR A 80 -4.39 -1.23 -14.75
C THR A 80 -3.99 -2.64 -15.19
N VAL A 81 -2.99 -3.21 -14.53
CA VAL A 81 -2.54 -4.59 -14.69
C VAL A 81 -3.30 -5.50 -13.72
N GLY A 82 -3.42 -5.10 -12.45
CA GLY A 82 -4.21 -5.80 -11.47
C GLY A 82 -3.76 -5.56 -10.04
N LEU A 83 -4.47 -6.18 -9.09
CA LEU A 83 -4.09 -6.15 -7.67
C LEU A 83 -2.95 -7.14 -7.42
N LEU A 84 -1.83 -6.62 -6.92
CA LEU A 84 -0.69 -7.43 -6.50
C LEU A 84 -0.86 -7.93 -5.06
N HIS A 85 -1.36 -7.07 -4.16
CA HIS A 85 -1.61 -7.39 -2.75
C HIS A 85 -2.85 -6.67 -2.26
N GLN A 86 -3.54 -7.29 -1.31
CA GLN A 86 -4.63 -6.67 -0.57
C GLN A 86 -4.74 -7.31 0.80
N GLU A 87 -4.73 -6.48 1.83
CA GLU A 87 -4.88 -6.86 3.23
C GLU A 87 -6.11 -6.16 3.82
N TRP A 88 -6.85 -6.88 4.66
CA TRP A 88 -8.10 -6.43 5.25
C TRP A 88 -8.03 -6.63 6.76
N TRP A 89 -8.39 -5.61 7.53
CA TRP A 89 -8.48 -5.71 8.98
C TRP A 89 -9.61 -4.86 9.54
N MET A 90 -9.99 -5.18 10.76
CA MET A 90 -10.89 -4.38 11.58
C MET A 90 -10.12 -3.86 12.79
N ARG A 91 -10.36 -2.62 13.16
CA ARG A 91 -9.86 -2.11 14.44
C ARG A 91 -10.71 -2.66 15.56
N PRO A 92 -10.11 -3.14 16.66
CA PRO A 92 -10.84 -3.52 17.86
C PRO A 92 -11.56 -2.29 18.44
N ASP A 93 -12.59 -2.54 19.23
CA ASP A 93 -13.33 -1.47 19.92
C ASP A 93 -12.48 -0.78 20.99
N ASP A 94 -11.62 -1.52 21.67
CA ASP A 94 -10.61 -1.00 22.57
C ASP A 94 -9.23 -0.94 21.85
N PRO A 95 -8.61 0.25 21.76
CA PRO A 95 -7.26 0.35 21.20
C PRO A 95 -6.19 -0.47 21.94
N ALA A 96 -6.42 -0.80 23.22
CA ALA A 96 -5.52 -1.65 23.99
C ALA A 96 -5.48 -3.12 23.48
N ASP A 97 -6.52 -3.54 22.77
CA ASP A 97 -6.63 -4.88 22.19
C ASP A 97 -5.97 -4.98 20.79
N ALA A 98 -5.33 -3.91 20.32
CA ALA A 98 -4.64 -3.94 19.03
C ALA A 98 -3.30 -4.69 19.14
N ASP A 99 -3.22 -5.86 18.50
CA ASP A 99 -2.03 -6.74 18.54
C ASP A 99 -0.79 -6.13 17.87
N GLU A 100 -0.96 -5.28 16.85
CA GLU A 100 0.13 -4.69 16.10
C GLU A 100 -0.12 -3.22 15.71
N LYS A 101 0.99 -2.48 15.52
CA LYS A 101 0.92 -1.12 14.95
C LYS A 101 0.46 -1.20 13.49
N GLU A 102 -0.60 -0.50 13.14
CA GLU A 102 -1.11 -0.41 11.75
C GLU A 102 -0.05 0.02 10.72
N SER A 103 1.04 0.64 11.17
CA SER A 103 2.17 0.97 10.29
C SER A 103 2.91 -0.26 9.74
N GLY A 104 2.74 -1.44 10.34
CA GLY A 104 3.31 -2.71 9.86
C GLY A 104 2.77 -3.15 8.50
N LYS A 105 1.58 -2.71 8.12
CA LYS A 105 0.95 -3.01 6.82
C LYS A 105 1.85 -2.67 5.62
N TRP A 106 2.59 -1.56 5.68
CA TRP A 106 3.50 -1.12 4.62
C TRP A 106 4.65 -2.10 4.41
N LEU A 107 5.24 -2.59 5.50
CA LEU A 107 6.31 -3.59 5.45
C LEU A 107 5.78 -4.95 4.97
N ALA A 108 4.60 -5.36 5.44
CA ALA A 108 3.95 -6.61 5.03
C ALA A 108 3.60 -6.60 3.53
N ALA A 109 3.07 -5.48 3.03
CA ALA A 109 2.76 -5.28 1.62
C ALA A 109 4.04 -5.31 0.75
N ALA A 110 5.11 -4.61 1.17
CA ALA A 110 6.39 -4.61 0.48
C ALA A 110 6.99 -6.02 0.42
N ALA A 111 7.04 -6.75 1.54
CA ALA A 111 7.55 -8.13 1.59
C ALA A 111 6.74 -9.08 0.70
N THR A 112 5.40 -8.97 0.74
CA THR A 112 4.52 -9.79 -0.11
C THR A 112 4.67 -9.47 -1.58
N SER A 113 4.79 -8.19 -1.95
CA SER A 113 5.01 -7.75 -3.33
C SER A 113 6.32 -8.29 -3.87
N ARG A 114 7.40 -8.21 -3.08
CA ARG A 114 8.71 -8.74 -3.38
C ARG A 114 8.68 -10.25 -3.61
N LEU A 115 8.01 -10.98 -2.72
CA LEU A 115 7.86 -12.44 -2.83
C LEU A 115 7.11 -12.82 -4.13
N ARG A 116 6.07 -12.08 -4.50
CA ARG A 116 5.25 -12.38 -5.69
C ARG A 116 5.93 -12.00 -6.99
N MET A 117 6.58 -10.84 -7.03
CA MET A 117 7.25 -10.34 -8.24
C MET A 117 8.61 -10.99 -8.49
N GLY A 118 9.29 -11.47 -7.45
CA GLY A 118 10.61 -12.07 -7.58
C GLY A 118 11.60 -11.14 -8.28
N SER A 119 12.31 -11.63 -9.30
CA SER A 119 13.26 -10.83 -10.08
C SER A 119 12.63 -9.63 -10.82
N MET A 120 11.33 -9.67 -11.11
CA MET A 120 10.63 -8.54 -11.76
C MET A 120 10.44 -7.34 -10.82
N MET A 121 10.76 -7.46 -9.53
CA MET A 121 10.67 -6.33 -8.61
C MET A 121 11.56 -5.16 -9.03
N SER A 122 12.63 -5.40 -9.76
CA SER A 122 13.47 -4.35 -10.36
C SER A 122 12.75 -3.47 -11.38
N ASN A 123 11.66 -3.95 -11.96
CA ASN A 123 10.83 -3.21 -12.92
C ASN A 123 9.73 -2.39 -12.24
N VAL A 124 9.58 -2.51 -10.92
CA VAL A 124 8.51 -1.88 -10.16
C VAL A 124 9.00 -0.60 -9.47
N ILE A 125 8.20 0.44 -9.54
CA ILE A 125 8.34 1.66 -8.74
C ILE A 125 7.15 1.72 -7.79
N ALA A 126 7.39 1.64 -6.48
CA ALA A 126 6.36 1.85 -5.47
C ALA A 126 5.98 3.34 -5.42
N VAL A 127 4.69 3.65 -5.45
CA VAL A 127 4.18 5.03 -5.38
C VAL A 127 3.20 5.10 -4.21
N CYS A 128 3.57 5.88 -3.21
CA CYS A 128 2.86 5.93 -1.94
C CYS A 128 2.60 7.38 -1.51
N ASP A 129 1.52 7.56 -0.78
CA ASP A 129 1.21 8.82 -0.15
C ASP A 129 2.08 9.07 1.11
N ARG A 130 1.77 10.15 1.84
CA ARG A 130 2.49 10.54 3.07
C ARG A 130 2.32 9.57 4.26
N GLU A 131 1.39 8.63 4.22
CA GLU A 131 1.28 7.62 5.27
C GLU A 131 2.44 6.62 5.25
N ALA A 132 3.02 6.40 4.07
CA ALA A 132 4.20 5.56 3.88
C ALA A 132 5.52 6.26 4.29
N ASP A 133 5.49 7.55 4.68
CA ASP A 133 6.70 8.26 5.14
C ASP A 133 7.15 7.80 6.52
N ILE A 134 7.44 6.51 6.64
CA ILE A 134 7.84 5.78 7.84
C ILE A 134 9.28 5.33 7.67
N HIS A 135 10.13 5.64 8.66
CA HIS A 135 11.56 5.31 8.58
C HIS A 135 11.81 3.83 8.27
N ALA A 136 11.10 2.91 8.93
CA ALA A 136 11.26 1.47 8.72
C ALA A 136 10.93 1.05 7.27
N TYR A 137 9.86 1.62 6.67
CA TYR A 137 9.49 1.34 5.28
C TYR A 137 10.54 1.85 4.29
N LEU A 138 10.99 3.08 4.46
CA LEU A 138 12.02 3.66 3.59
C LEU A 138 13.34 2.88 3.70
N GLN A 139 13.73 2.48 4.92
CA GLN A 139 14.92 1.68 5.16
C GLN A 139 14.81 0.28 4.53
N ASP A 140 13.64 -0.35 4.58
CA ASP A 140 13.38 -1.64 3.92
C ASP A 140 13.55 -1.52 2.40
N LYS A 141 12.95 -0.49 1.78
CA LYS A 141 13.10 -0.21 0.34
C LYS A 141 14.56 -0.01 -0.07
N LEU A 142 15.32 0.77 0.69
CA LEU A 142 16.75 1.01 0.44
C LEU A 142 17.57 -0.27 0.61
N THR A 143 17.31 -1.06 1.64
CA THR A 143 18.02 -2.32 1.91
C THR A 143 17.84 -3.31 0.76
N HIS A 144 16.67 -3.37 0.17
CA HIS A 144 16.37 -4.25 -0.96
C HIS A 144 16.64 -3.60 -2.32
N LYS A 145 17.17 -2.38 -2.36
CA LYS A 145 17.46 -1.60 -3.59
C LYS A 145 16.22 -1.45 -4.49
N GLU A 146 15.05 -1.31 -3.89
CA GLU A 146 13.80 -1.12 -4.59
C GLU A 146 13.61 0.35 -4.95
N ARG A 147 12.95 0.61 -6.08
CA ARG A 147 12.59 1.97 -6.50
C ARG A 147 11.28 2.39 -5.85
N PHE A 148 11.23 3.63 -5.38
CA PHE A 148 10.03 4.17 -4.75
C PHE A 148 9.91 5.69 -4.89
N VAL A 149 8.68 6.17 -4.86
CA VAL A 149 8.29 7.57 -4.69
C VAL A 149 7.32 7.63 -3.52
N VAL A 150 7.71 8.31 -2.45
CA VAL A 150 6.90 8.51 -1.26
C VAL A 150 6.75 10.00 -1.00
N ARG A 151 5.51 10.46 -0.84
CA ARG A 151 5.25 11.84 -0.47
C ARG A 151 5.74 12.09 0.95
N SER A 152 6.68 13.03 1.11
CA SER A 152 7.20 13.36 2.44
C SER A 152 6.14 14.01 3.34
N LYS A 153 6.10 13.58 4.59
CA LYS A 153 5.24 14.11 5.66
C LYS A 153 6.04 14.87 6.72
N HIS A 154 7.23 14.35 7.05
CA HIS A 154 8.01 14.80 8.17
C HIS A 154 9.24 15.61 7.73
N PRO A 155 9.53 16.74 8.41
CA PRO A 155 10.77 17.47 8.18
C PRO A 155 11.95 16.66 8.77
N ARG A 156 12.58 15.84 7.93
CA ARG A 156 13.78 15.07 8.31
C ARG A 156 15.04 15.89 8.10
N LYS A 157 16.02 15.70 8.97
CA LYS A 157 17.36 16.26 8.77
C LYS A 157 18.15 15.35 7.83
N ASP A 158 18.80 15.96 6.85
CA ASP A 158 19.84 15.31 6.10
C ASP A 158 21.09 15.18 6.94
N THR A 159 21.65 13.96 7.04
CA THR A 159 22.81 13.69 7.87
C THR A 159 24.10 14.28 7.30
N GLY A 160 24.17 14.53 6.00
CA GLY A 160 25.33 15.09 5.33
C GLY A 160 25.44 16.61 5.53
N SER A 161 24.34 17.34 5.30
CA SER A 161 24.31 18.82 5.39
C SER A 161 23.86 19.33 6.76
N GLY A 162 23.20 18.49 7.57
CA GLY A 162 22.57 18.90 8.83
C GLY A 162 21.32 19.77 8.68
N LEU A 163 20.91 20.07 7.43
CA LEU A 163 19.72 20.85 7.11
C LEU A 163 18.47 19.97 7.13
N TYR A 164 17.31 20.57 7.33
CA TYR A 164 16.07 19.90 7.08
C TYR A 164 15.87 19.61 5.58
N LEU A 165 15.21 18.51 5.25
CA LEU A 165 15.02 18.03 3.86
C LEU A 165 14.54 19.14 2.92
N TYR A 166 13.51 19.89 3.31
CA TYR A 166 12.97 20.97 2.47
C TYR A 166 13.91 22.15 2.29
N ASP A 167 14.72 22.46 3.29
CA ASP A 167 15.72 23.54 3.20
C ASP A 167 16.92 23.07 2.36
N HIS A 168 17.30 21.79 2.51
CA HIS A 168 18.31 21.19 1.64
C HIS A 168 17.86 21.24 0.15
N LEU A 169 16.61 20.84 -0.15
CA LEU A 169 16.07 20.84 -1.51
C LEU A 169 16.00 22.25 -2.14
N LYS A 170 15.66 23.29 -1.37
CA LYS A 170 15.67 24.68 -1.85
C LYS A 170 17.04 25.17 -2.33
N ASN A 171 18.10 24.59 -1.77
CA ASN A 171 19.48 24.93 -2.09
C ASN A 171 20.05 24.08 -3.22
N GLN A 172 19.30 23.10 -3.77
CA GLN A 172 19.72 22.31 -4.91
C GLN A 172 19.50 23.06 -6.23
N PRO A 173 20.35 22.86 -7.24
CA PRO A 173 20.12 23.43 -8.56
C PRO A 173 18.83 22.85 -9.16
N GLU A 174 18.09 23.69 -9.86
CA GLU A 174 16.95 23.25 -10.66
C GLU A 174 17.45 22.38 -11.82
N LEU A 175 16.96 21.13 -11.87
CA LEU A 175 17.37 20.16 -12.90
C LEU A 175 16.51 20.22 -14.16
N GLY A 176 15.36 20.90 -14.10
CA GLY A 176 14.42 21.06 -15.21
C GLY A 176 12.99 21.28 -14.72
N GLY A 177 12.10 21.60 -15.66
CA GLY A 177 10.67 21.74 -15.43
C GLY A 177 9.88 20.96 -16.46
N TYR A 178 8.64 20.62 -16.12
CA TYR A 178 7.67 20.05 -17.05
C TYR A 178 6.32 20.73 -16.85
N GLN A 179 5.54 20.77 -17.93
CA GLN A 179 4.16 21.25 -17.88
C GLN A 179 3.24 20.05 -17.62
N ILE A 180 2.28 20.25 -16.72
CA ILE A 180 1.23 19.27 -16.41
C ILE A 180 0.02 19.57 -17.30
#